data_e280f1c1c09646e95dd95ce4f310b0ed
#
_entry.id   e280f1c1c09646e95dd95ce4f310b0ed
#
_cell.length_a   1.000
_cell.length_b   1.000
_cell.length_c   1.000
_cell.angle_alpha   90.00
_cell.angle_beta   90.00
_cell.angle_gamma   90.00
#
_symmetry.space_group_name_H-M   'P 1'
#
loop_
_entity.id
_entity.type
_entity.pdbx_description
1 polymer ?
#
loop_
_entity_poly.entity_id
_entity_poly.type
_entity_poly.pdbx_seq_one_letter_code
_entity_poly.pdbx_strand_id
1 'polypeptide(L)'
;QDMDRVILFISIGLFIFGLFNILTASSQASVLRYNASLYKYFIKQLEFLSMGLFATFFILSVPTKKYHFLGKIAFYGVLFLCVLVIFKGNNYSGNQNWISILGFSLQPSEFAKPVLILYLAILFEKYYKQLRNKNVPHANMIAHIVFVCIIFPTLIIFTQHDLGTGIIVTCIAGLLFLASPIMRREKTATVGLMGMVVIIMGLIYIFGSKSVLSNSQSS
;
A
#
# COMPACT_ATOMS: atom_id res chain seq x y z
N GLN A 1 -6.36 -26.81 0.57
CA GLN A 1 -5.96 -25.78 1.54
C GLN A 1 -7.19 -25.51 2.38
N ASP A 2 -7.15 -25.90 3.66
CA ASP A 2 -8.24 -25.64 4.60
C ASP A 2 -8.25 -24.14 4.89
N MET A 3 -9.30 -23.48 4.42
CA MET A 3 -9.52 -22.06 4.68
C MET A 3 -10.03 -21.93 6.13
N ASP A 4 -9.40 -21.04 6.91
CA ASP A 4 -9.83 -20.77 8.27
C ASP A 4 -11.25 -20.18 8.27
N ARG A 5 -12.19 -20.94 8.82
CA ARG A 5 -13.61 -20.55 8.85
C ARG A 5 -13.84 -19.28 9.66
N VAL A 6 -13.03 -19.05 10.69
CA VAL A 6 -13.14 -17.84 11.54
C VAL A 6 -12.79 -16.59 10.73
N ILE A 7 -11.68 -16.64 9.99
CA ILE A 7 -11.28 -15.54 9.12
C ILE A 7 -12.35 -15.27 8.05
N LEU A 8 -12.91 -16.32 7.46
CA LEU A 8 -13.97 -16.19 6.47
C LEU A 8 -15.22 -15.50 7.04
N PHE A 9 -15.73 -15.96 8.20
CA PHE A 9 -16.90 -15.36 8.82
C PHE A 9 -16.68 -13.91 9.24
N ILE A 10 -15.53 -13.59 9.82
CA ILE A 10 -15.18 -12.21 10.19
C ILE A 10 -15.12 -11.33 8.93
N SER A 11 -14.50 -11.81 7.85
CA SER A 11 -14.41 -11.05 6.60
C SER A 11 -15.78 -10.77 6.00
N ILE A 12 -16.67 -11.76 5.95
CA ILE A 12 -18.06 -11.59 5.47
C ILE A 12 -18.80 -10.59 6.35
N GLY A 13 -18.68 -10.70 7.68
CA GLY A 13 -19.30 -9.76 8.62
C GLY A 13 -18.84 -8.31 8.39
N LEU A 14 -17.54 -8.11 8.20
CA LEU A 14 -16.98 -6.79 7.91
C LEU A 14 -17.46 -6.23 6.55
N PHE A 15 -17.61 -7.07 5.53
CA PHE A 15 -18.16 -6.65 4.24
C PHE A 15 -19.62 -6.19 4.37
N ILE A 16 -20.45 -6.98 5.04
CA ILE A 16 -21.86 -6.63 5.27
C ILE A 16 -21.96 -5.32 6.06
N PHE A 17 -21.20 -5.19 7.14
CA PHE A 17 -21.15 -3.98 7.95
C PHE A 17 -20.69 -2.76 7.14
N GLY A 18 -19.67 -2.91 6.28
CA GLY A 18 -19.19 -1.87 5.38
C GLY A 18 -20.24 -1.41 4.38
N LEU A 19 -21.01 -2.34 3.79
CA LEU A 19 -22.10 -2.03 2.86
C LEU A 19 -23.21 -1.20 3.54
N PHE A 20 -23.59 -1.57 4.77
CA PHE A 20 -24.59 -0.80 5.55
C PHE A 20 -24.07 0.61 5.88
N ASN A 21 -22.81 0.75 6.29
CA ASN A 21 -22.21 2.06 6.55
C ASN A 21 -22.19 2.95 5.31
N ILE A 22 -21.87 2.40 4.14
CA ILE A 22 -21.88 3.17 2.89
C ILE A 22 -23.30 3.58 2.53
N LEU A 23 -24.27 2.70 2.69
CA LEU A 23 -25.68 3.01 2.42
C LEU A 23 -26.17 4.18 3.28
N THR A 24 -25.87 4.17 4.57
CA THR A 24 -26.28 5.23 5.50
C THR A 24 -25.53 6.55 5.28
N ALA A 25 -24.20 6.49 5.15
CA ALA A 25 -23.37 7.68 5.00
C ALA A 25 -23.54 8.37 3.64
N SER A 26 -23.72 7.60 2.56
CA SER A 26 -23.80 8.13 1.21
C SER A 26 -25.20 8.65 0.85
N SER A 27 -26.24 8.24 1.54
CA SER A 27 -27.60 8.65 1.27
C SER A 27 -27.79 10.17 1.38
N GLN A 28 -27.24 10.80 2.43
CA GLN A 28 -27.29 12.26 2.60
C GLN A 28 -26.40 13.01 1.61
N ALA A 29 -25.17 12.52 1.36
CA ALA A 29 -24.21 13.19 0.48
C ALA A 29 -24.64 13.16 -0.99
N SER A 30 -25.30 12.10 -1.46
CA SER A 30 -25.72 11.97 -2.84
C SER A 30 -26.92 12.85 -3.18
N VAL A 31 -27.86 13.00 -2.25
CA VAL A 31 -29.06 13.86 -2.44
C VAL A 31 -28.70 15.33 -2.35
N LEU A 32 -27.91 15.73 -1.34
CA LEU A 32 -27.62 17.15 -1.07
C LEU A 32 -26.62 17.77 -2.07
N ARG A 33 -25.66 16.99 -2.59
CA ARG A 33 -24.61 17.55 -3.46
C ARG A 33 -24.79 17.31 -4.95
N TYR A 34 -25.46 16.22 -5.37
CA TYR A 34 -25.43 15.79 -6.76
C TYR A 34 -26.79 15.49 -7.38
N ASN A 35 -27.91 15.68 -6.67
CA ASN A 35 -29.25 15.26 -7.14
C ASN A 35 -29.25 13.80 -7.72
N ALA A 36 -28.33 12.96 -7.21
CA ALA A 36 -28.14 11.58 -7.68
C ALA A 36 -28.99 10.61 -6.85
N SER A 37 -29.24 9.42 -7.40
CA SER A 37 -29.99 8.39 -6.67
C SER A 37 -29.31 8.03 -5.36
N LEU A 38 -30.09 7.80 -4.29
CA LEU A 38 -29.64 7.40 -2.96
C LEU A 38 -28.70 6.17 -3.00
N TYR A 39 -28.89 5.32 -3.99
CA TYR A 39 -28.16 4.06 -4.12
C TYR A 39 -26.92 4.12 -5.02
N LYS A 40 -26.57 5.27 -5.59
CA LYS A 40 -25.45 5.38 -6.54
C LYS A 40 -24.13 4.84 -5.99
N TYR A 41 -23.77 5.24 -4.77
CA TYR A 41 -22.52 4.78 -4.14
C TYR A 41 -22.61 3.33 -3.67
N PHE A 42 -23.78 2.90 -3.22
CA PHE A 42 -24.02 1.51 -2.83
C PHE A 42 -23.86 0.54 -4.01
N ILE A 43 -24.45 0.87 -5.16
CA ILE A 43 -24.31 0.06 -6.38
C ILE A 43 -22.84 -0.01 -6.80
N LYS A 44 -22.15 1.14 -6.82
CA LYS A 44 -20.74 1.19 -7.16
C LYS A 44 -19.89 0.34 -6.20
N GLN A 45 -20.23 0.31 -4.91
CA GLN A 45 -19.55 -0.55 -3.94
C GLN A 45 -19.81 -2.04 -4.18
N LEU A 46 -21.03 -2.42 -4.60
CA LEU A 46 -21.33 -3.80 -5.00
C LEU A 46 -20.56 -4.23 -6.23
N GLU A 47 -20.37 -3.35 -7.21
CA GLU A 47 -19.52 -3.60 -8.38
C GLU A 47 -18.09 -3.88 -7.97
N PHE A 48 -17.49 -3.03 -7.12
CA PHE A 48 -16.13 -3.26 -6.61
C PHE A 48 -16.02 -4.51 -5.74
N LEU A 49 -17.03 -4.80 -4.92
CA LEU A 49 -17.06 -6.03 -4.12
C LEU A 49 -17.07 -7.27 -5.01
N SER A 50 -17.90 -7.28 -6.06
CA SER A 50 -17.97 -8.42 -6.99
C SER A 50 -16.63 -8.62 -7.73
N MET A 51 -15.98 -7.54 -8.16
CA MET A 51 -14.64 -7.59 -8.75
C MET A 51 -13.60 -8.11 -7.75
N GLY A 52 -13.66 -7.66 -6.49
CA GLY A 52 -12.78 -8.12 -5.43
C GLY A 52 -12.94 -9.60 -5.11
N LEU A 53 -14.17 -10.10 -5.05
CA LEU A 53 -14.46 -11.53 -4.88
C LEU A 53 -13.94 -12.37 -6.04
N PHE A 54 -14.13 -11.91 -7.28
CA PHE A 54 -13.58 -12.57 -8.46
C PHE A 54 -12.05 -12.62 -8.43
N ALA A 55 -11.40 -11.51 -8.10
CA ALA A 55 -9.95 -11.46 -7.95
C ALA A 55 -9.45 -12.39 -6.84
N THR A 56 -10.15 -12.44 -5.71
CA THR A 56 -9.83 -13.35 -4.59
C THR A 56 -9.90 -14.80 -5.03
N PHE A 57 -10.98 -15.19 -5.72
CA PHE A 57 -11.13 -16.54 -6.26
C PHE A 57 -9.99 -16.89 -7.21
N PHE A 58 -9.63 -15.98 -8.10
CA PHE A 58 -8.53 -16.17 -9.04
C PHE A 58 -7.18 -16.34 -8.31
N ILE A 59 -6.90 -15.49 -7.32
CA ILE A 59 -5.67 -15.56 -6.52
C ILE A 59 -5.58 -16.89 -5.78
N LEU A 60 -6.66 -17.33 -5.11
CA LEU A 60 -6.70 -18.59 -4.38
C LEU A 60 -6.53 -19.82 -5.28
N SER A 61 -6.89 -19.72 -6.54
CA SER A 61 -6.72 -20.81 -7.54
C SER A 61 -5.27 -20.95 -8.01
N VAL A 62 -4.40 -19.97 -7.75
CA VAL A 62 -3.00 -20.01 -8.17
C VAL A 62 -2.19 -20.87 -7.20
N PRO A 63 -1.41 -21.88 -7.67
CA PRO A 63 -0.56 -22.69 -6.81
C PRO A 63 0.57 -21.83 -6.19
N THR A 64 0.88 -22.09 -4.91
CA THR A 64 1.85 -21.30 -4.12
C THR A 64 3.23 -21.17 -4.78
N LYS A 65 3.68 -22.19 -5.53
CA LYS A 65 4.94 -22.17 -6.28
C LYS A 65 5.04 -21.02 -7.30
N LYS A 66 3.91 -20.59 -7.85
CA LYS A 66 3.87 -19.48 -8.83
C LYS A 66 3.95 -18.12 -8.17
N TYR A 67 3.66 -18.01 -6.86
CA TYR A 67 3.73 -16.73 -6.15
C TYR A 67 5.12 -16.09 -6.17
N HIS A 68 6.19 -16.89 -6.23
CA HIS A 68 7.55 -16.36 -6.40
C HIS A 68 7.73 -15.55 -7.68
N PHE A 69 7.17 -16.02 -8.77
CA PHE A 69 7.24 -15.33 -10.06
C PHE A 69 6.26 -14.16 -10.12
N LEU A 70 5.00 -14.40 -9.75
CA LEU A 70 3.94 -13.39 -9.76
C LEU A 70 4.23 -12.23 -8.80
N GLY A 71 4.77 -12.51 -7.62
CA GLY A 71 5.12 -11.47 -6.64
C GLY A 71 6.22 -10.52 -7.15
N LYS A 72 7.19 -11.03 -7.91
CA LYS A 72 8.20 -10.19 -8.56
C LYS A 72 7.58 -9.31 -9.65
N ILE A 73 6.76 -9.89 -10.52
CA ILE A 73 6.07 -9.13 -11.58
C ILE A 73 5.15 -8.08 -10.95
N ALA A 74 4.36 -8.45 -9.94
CA ALA A 74 3.48 -7.53 -9.25
C ALA A 74 4.24 -6.37 -8.61
N PHE A 75 5.39 -6.64 -7.97
CA PHE A 75 6.23 -5.61 -7.35
C PHE A 75 6.73 -4.58 -8.36
N TYR A 76 7.35 -5.04 -9.45
CA TYR A 76 7.83 -4.13 -10.49
C TYR A 76 6.69 -3.44 -11.25
N GLY A 77 5.56 -4.13 -11.42
CA GLY A 77 4.35 -3.54 -12.00
C GLY A 77 3.79 -2.40 -11.16
N VAL A 78 3.66 -2.59 -9.84
CA VAL A 78 3.22 -1.53 -8.92
C VAL A 78 4.24 -0.40 -8.85
N LEU A 79 5.54 -0.70 -8.82
CA LEU A 79 6.59 0.32 -8.88
C LEU A 79 6.45 1.18 -10.13
N PHE A 80 6.25 0.56 -11.29
CA PHE A 80 6.01 1.25 -12.55
C PHE A 80 4.75 2.12 -12.51
N LEU A 81 3.64 1.60 -11.96
CA LEU A 81 2.41 2.36 -11.80
C LEU A 81 2.58 3.56 -10.86
N CYS A 82 3.32 3.41 -9.76
CA CYS A 82 3.63 4.52 -8.85
C CYS A 82 4.43 5.64 -9.54
N VAL A 83 5.37 5.28 -10.41
CA VAL A 83 6.11 6.26 -11.22
C VAL A 83 5.20 6.88 -12.29
N LEU A 84 4.34 6.10 -12.90
CA LEU A 84 3.43 6.56 -13.96
C LEU A 84 2.40 7.59 -13.44
N VAL A 85 2.02 7.52 -12.16
CA VAL A 85 1.16 8.52 -11.51
C VAL A 85 1.73 9.94 -11.62
N ILE A 86 3.06 10.11 -11.55
CA ILE A 86 3.71 11.43 -11.66
C ILE A 86 3.35 12.10 -12.99
N PHE A 87 3.23 11.31 -14.05
CA PHE A 87 3.01 11.82 -15.42
C PHE A 87 1.54 11.85 -15.83
N LYS A 88 0.73 10.95 -15.29
CA LYS A 88 -0.68 10.73 -15.72
C LYS A 88 -1.68 10.74 -14.57
N GLY A 89 -1.25 11.12 -13.37
CA GLY A 89 -2.12 11.16 -12.21
C GLY A 89 -3.19 12.26 -12.31
N ASN A 90 -4.42 11.92 -11.94
CA ASN A 90 -5.50 12.89 -11.82
C ASN A 90 -5.41 13.59 -10.47
N ASN A 91 -5.55 14.91 -10.48
CA ASN A 91 -5.60 15.72 -9.27
C ASN A 91 -6.98 15.59 -8.60
N TYR A 92 -7.03 14.89 -7.48
CA TYR A 92 -8.18 14.91 -6.57
C TYR A 92 -7.76 15.57 -5.26
N SER A 93 -8.37 16.69 -4.93
CA SER A 93 -8.13 17.42 -3.66
C SER A 93 -6.66 17.82 -3.42
N GLY A 94 -5.93 18.18 -4.48
CA GLY A 94 -4.53 18.62 -4.39
C GLY A 94 -3.47 17.50 -4.47
N ASN A 95 -3.87 16.24 -4.48
CA ASN A 95 -2.97 15.11 -4.58
C ASN A 95 -3.16 14.35 -5.90
N GLN A 96 -2.05 14.07 -6.61
CA GLN A 96 -2.04 13.28 -7.85
C GLN A 96 -1.83 11.79 -7.56
N ASN A 97 -2.81 11.14 -6.90
CA ASN A 97 -2.66 9.76 -6.41
C ASN A 97 -3.40 8.74 -7.25
N TRP A 98 -4.26 9.19 -8.15
CA TRP A 98 -5.21 8.33 -8.84
C TRP A 98 -4.95 8.27 -10.34
N ILE A 99 -5.03 7.08 -10.90
CA ILE A 99 -5.01 6.86 -12.35
C ILE A 99 -6.40 6.34 -12.78
N SER A 100 -6.97 6.96 -13.82
CA SER A 100 -8.20 6.46 -14.43
C SER A 100 -7.85 5.47 -15.53
N ILE A 101 -8.26 4.21 -15.35
CA ILE A 101 -8.08 3.13 -16.32
C ILE A 101 -9.45 2.56 -16.64
N LEU A 102 -9.87 2.63 -17.91
CA LEU A 102 -11.17 2.09 -18.38
C LEU A 102 -12.39 2.58 -17.58
N GLY A 103 -12.36 3.83 -17.10
CA GLY A 103 -13.44 4.40 -16.30
C GLY A 103 -13.38 4.10 -14.80
N PHE A 104 -12.41 3.28 -14.35
CA PHE A 104 -12.14 3.04 -12.94
C PHE A 104 -10.99 3.91 -12.45
N SER A 105 -11.17 4.55 -11.29
CA SER A 105 -10.08 5.27 -10.62
C SER A 105 -9.36 4.31 -9.69
N LEU A 106 -8.07 4.07 -9.95
CA LEU A 106 -7.20 3.20 -9.16
C LEU A 106 -6.11 4.02 -8.51
N GLN A 107 -5.81 3.72 -7.25
CA GLN A 107 -4.66 4.29 -6.52
C GLN A 107 -3.57 3.21 -6.44
N PRO A 108 -2.45 3.37 -7.15
CA PRO A 108 -1.39 2.36 -7.18
C PRO A 108 -0.79 2.02 -5.81
N SER A 109 -0.72 2.98 -4.89
CA SER A 109 -0.23 2.75 -3.54
C SER A 109 -1.10 1.81 -2.70
N GLU A 110 -2.38 1.64 -3.02
CA GLU A 110 -3.22 0.63 -2.37
C GLU A 110 -2.74 -0.79 -2.72
N PHE A 111 -2.35 -1.02 -3.95
CA PHE A 111 -1.77 -2.29 -4.40
C PHE A 111 -0.36 -2.51 -3.87
N ALA A 112 0.36 -1.43 -3.54
CA ALA A 112 1.70 -1.50 -2.98
C ALA A 112 1.74 -2.28 -1.65
N LYS A 113 0.71 -2.15 -0.80
CA LYS A 113 0.65 -2.80 0.51
C LYS A 113 0.70 -4.33 0.43
N PRO A 114 -0.23 -5.02 -0.24
CA PRO A 114 -0.18 -6.48 -0.34
C PRO A 114 1.00 -6.99 -1.17
N VAL A 115 1.39 -6.25 -2.20
CA VAL A 115 2.52 -6.63 -3.06
C VAL A 115 3.85 -6.53 -2.31
N LEU A 116 4.02 -5.51 -1.45
CA LEU A 116 5.19 -5.37 -0.59
C LEU A 116 5.33 -6.55 0.39
N ILE A 117 4.21 -6.94 1.03
CA ILE A 117 4.18 -8.09 1.94
C ILE A 117 4.67 -9.35 1.21
N LEU A 118 4.11 -9.62 0.04
CA LEU A 118 4.46 -10.78 -0.75
C LEU A 118 5.92 -10.74 -1.21
N TYR A 119 6.39 -9.60 -1.68
CA TYR A 119 7.75 -9.45 -2.20
C TYR A 119 8.80 -9.57 -1.09
N LEU A 120 8.56 -8.97 0.08
CA LEU A 120 9.45 -9.13 1.24
C LEU A 120 9.50 -10.58 1.73
N ALA A 121 8.36 -11.28 1.76
CA ALA A 121 8.32 -12.70 2.10
C ALA A 121 9.18 -13.53 1.13
N ILE A 122 9.10 -13.26 -0.17
CA ILE A 122 9.94 -13.91 -1.19
C ILE A 122 11.42 -13.60 -0.98
N LEU A 123 11.78 -12.37 -0.65
CA LEU A 123 13.16 -12.00 -0.36
C LEU A 123 13.69 -12.69 0.90
N PHE A 124 12.91 -12.74 1.97
CA PHE A 124 13.31 -13.42 3.21
C PHE A 124 13.47 -14.92 2.99
N GLU A 125 12.61 -15.56 2.23
CA GLU A 125 12.76 -16.97 1.87
C GLU A 125 14.02 -17.21 1.05
N LYS A 126 14.25 -16.41 0.00
CA LYS A 126 15.44 -16.48 -0.85
C LYS A 126 16.73 -16.38 -0.05
N TYR A 127 16.77 -15.45 0.89
CA TYR A 127 17.97 -15.15 1.66
C TYR A 127 18.02 -15.84 3.04
N TYR A 128 17.05 -16.69 3.36
CA TYR A 128 16.91 -17.29 4.69
C TYR A 128 18.21 -17.99 5.17
N LYS A 129 18.84 -18.80 4.34
CA LYS A 129 20.08 -19.51 4.68
C LYS A 129 21.24 -18.54 4.95
N GLN A 130 21.33 -17.48 4.16
CA GLN A 130 22.36 -16.46 4.30
C GLN A 130 22.13 -15.61 5.55
N LEU A 131 20.89 -15.20 5.82
CA LEU A 131 20.49 -14.42 6.99
C LEU A 131 20.81 -15.12 8.32
N ARG A 132 20.80 -16.44 8.33
CA ARG A 132 21.11 -17.27 9.48
C ARG A 132 22.61 -17.54 9.66
N ASN A 133 23.41 -17.44 8.61
CA ASN A 133 24.83 -17.74 8.63
C ASN A 133 25.66 -16.46 8.85
N LYS A 134 26.31 -16.34 10.01
CA LYS A 134 27.11 -15.16 10.41
C LYS A 134 28.40 -14.96 9.59
N ASN A 135 28.85 -15.97 8.87
CA ASN A 135 30.17 -16.00 8.20
C ASN A 135 30.13 -15.60 6.72
N VAL A 136 28.97 -15.20 6.18
CA VAL A 136 28.82 -14.83 4.77
C VAL A 136 28.66 -13.32 4.66
N PRO A 137 29.35 -12.65 3.73
CA PRO A 137 29.14 -11.20 3.50
C PRO A 137 27.72 -10.93 3.05
N HIS A 138 26.96 -10.16 3.83
CA HIS A 138 25.52 -9.92 3.63
C HIS A 138 25.23 -8.60 2.93
N ALA A 139 26.24 -7.81 2.57
CA ALA A 139 26.08 -6.43 2.12
C ALA A 139 25.04 -6.27 0.98
N ASN A 140 25.16 -7.06 -0.09
CA ASN A 140 24.24 -6.94 -1.24
C ASN A 140 22.80 -7.35 -0.90
N MET A 141 22.64 -8.31 0.00
CA MET A 141 21.35 -8.80 0.44
C MET A 141 20.65 -7.78 1.34
N ILE A 142 21.38 -7.25 2.32
CA ILE A 142 20.89 -6.22 3.23
C ILE A 142 20.55 -4.96 2.43
N ALA A 143 21.42 -4.55 1.51
CA ALA A 143 21.16 -3.43 0.62
C ALA A 143 19.84 -3.60 -0.16
N HIS A 144 19.55 -4.79 -0.68
CA HIS A 144 18.31 -5.05 -1.40
C HIS A 144 17.07 -4.98 -0.48
N ILE A 145 17.16 -5.56 0.72
CA ILE A 145 16.05 -5.51 1.69
C ILE A 145 15.82 -4.06 2.17
N VAL A 146 16.91 -3.34 2.48
CA VAL A 146 16.84 -1.94 2.88
C VAL A 146 16.27 -1.07 1.75
N PHE A 147 16.68 -1.31 0.51
CA PHE A 147 16.11 -0.65 -0.66
C PHE A 147 14.59 -0.81 -0.71
N VAL A 148 14.09 -2.05 -0.58
CA VAL A 148 12.65 -2.32 -0.60
C VAL A 148 11.94 -1.70 0.60
N CYS A 149 12.51 -1.82 1.80
CA CYS A 149 11.86 -1.33 3.04
C CYS A 149 11.89 0.20 3.20
N ILE A 150 12.86 0.89 2.63
CA ILE A 150 13.04 2.34 2.80
C ILE A 150 12.72 3.10 1.53
N ILE A 151 13.35 2.74 0.42
CA ILE A 151 13.24 3.53 -0.82
C ILE A 151 11.84 3.40 -1.43
N PHE A 152 11.24 2.22 -1.40
CA PHE A 152 9.91 2.02 -1.96
C PHE A 152 8.82 2.82 -1.25
N PRO A 153 8.67 2.78 0.10
CA PRO A 153 7.74 3.66 0.81
C PRO A 153 8.01 5.15 0.61
N THR A 154 9.31 5.54 0.66
CA THR A 154 9.73 6.92 0.44
C THR A 154 9.31 7.40 -0.96
N LEU A 155 9.50 6.57 -1.98
CA LEU A 155 9.09 6.88 -3.35
C LEU A 155 7.57 7.11 -3.42
N ILE A 156 6.75 6.31 -2.75
CA ILE A 156 5.29 6.52 -2.68
C ILE A 156 4.96 7.87 -2.07
N ILE A 157 5.59 8.25 -0.96
CA ILE A 157 5.35 9.53 -0.31
C ILE A 157 5.68 10.70 -1.25
N PHE A 158 6.84 10.64 -1.92
CA PHE A 158 7.27 11.70 -2.83
C PHE A 158 6.44 11.80 -4.10
N THR A 159 6.09 10.66 -4.70
CA THR A 159 5.38 10.65 -6.00
C THR A 159 3.90 10.96 -5.87
N GLN A 160 3.29 10.59 -4.76
CA GLN A 160 1.84 10.70 -4.58
C GLN A 160 1.44 11.76 -3.56
N HIS A 161 2.41 12.40 -2.88
CA HIS A 161 2.17 13.39 -1.82
C HIS A 161 1.20 12.86 -0.73
N ASP A 162 1.15 11.52 -0.55
CA ASP A 162 0.28 10.84 0.40
C ASP A 162 1.11 10.32 1.58
N LEU A 163 1.24 11.17 2.58
CA LEU A 163 1.96 10.83 3.81
C LEU A 163 1.30 9.67 4.57
N GLY A 164 -0.05 9.63 4.58
CA GLY A 164 -0.80 8.60 5.30
C GLY A 164 -0.51 7.21 4.76
N THR A 165 -0.64 7.02 3.46
CA THR A 165 -0.32 5.74 2.81
C THR A 165 1.16 5.39 2.93
N GLY A 166 2.05 6.37 2.81
CA GLY A 166 3.49 6.17 2.99
C GLY A 166 3.87 5.66 4.38
N ILE A 167 3.27 6.22 5.43
CA ILE A 167 3.47 5.76 6.81
C ILE A 167 2.98 4.31 6.97
N ILE A 168 1.80 3.98 6.46
CA ILE A 168 1.24 2.62 6.54
C ILE A 168 2.17 1.62 5.85
N VAL A 169 2.64 1.92 4.64
CA VAL A 169 3.56 1.06 3.87
C VAL A 169 4.90 0.90 4.62
N THR A 170 5.41 1.97 5.22
CA THR A 170 6.62 1.94 6.04
C THR A 170 6.43 1.08 7.29
N CYS A 171 5.30 1.20 7.98
CA CYS A 171 4.98 0.35 9.14
C CYS A 171 4.90 -1.13 8.75
N ILE A 172 4.24 -1.46 7.64
CA ILE A 172 4.17 -2.84 7.11
C ILE A 172 5.58 -3.37 6.85
N ALA A 173 6.41 -2.61 6.13
CA ALA A 173 7.79 -2.99 5.85
C ALA A 173 8.61 -3.19 7.13
N GLY A 174 8.47 -2.27 8.11
CA GLY A 174 9.18 -2.32 9.39
C GLY A 174 8.79 -3.53 10.24
N LEU A 175 7.49 -3.83 10.35
CA LEU A 175 7.01 -5.01 11.08
C LEU A 175 7.51 -6.32 10.46
N LEU A 176 7.44 -6.45 9.13
CA LEU A 176 7.97 -7.61 8.44
C LEU A 176 9.50 -7.73 8.58
N PHE A 177 10.21 -6.61 8.53
CA PHE A 177 11.64 -6.59 8.75
C PHE A 177 12.01 -7.00 10.19
N LEU A 178 11.26 -6.55 11.20
CA LEU A 178 11.43 -6.99 12.59
C LEU A 178 11.15 -8.47 12.77
N ALA A 179 10.16 -9.02 12.09
CA ALA A 179 9.86 -10.45 12.12
C ALA A 179 10.90 -11.30 11.38
N SER A 180 11.75 -10.71 10.52
CA SER A 180 12.75 -11.43 9.73
C SER A 180 13.83 -12.08 10.60
N PRO A 181 14.54 -13.13 10.14
CA PRO A 181 15.63 -13.78 10.86
C PRO A 181 16.96 -13.01 10.84
N ILE A 182 16.97 -11.71 10.55
CA ILE A 182 18.14 -10.84 10.49
C ILE A 182 18.73 -10.60 11.88
N MET A 183 20.03 -10.31 11.99
CA MET A 183 20.69 -10.03 13.28
C MET A 183 20.13 -8.78 13.94
N ARG A 184 20.05 -8.78 15.29
CA ARG A 184 19.47 -7.66 16.07
C ARG A 184 20.12 -6.31 15.75
N ARG A 185 21.46 -6.26 15.62
CA ARG A 185 22.20 -5.02 15.33
C ARG A 185 21.75 -4.37 14.02
N GLU A 186 21.58 -5.16 12.96
CA GLU A 186 21.15 -4.68 11.65
C GLU A 186 19.69 -4.27 11.66
N LYS A 187 18.84 -4.99 12.41
CA LYS A 187 17.44 -4.62 12.63
C LYS A 187 17.31 -3.25 13.25
N THR A 188 18.03 -2.99 14.34
CA THR A 188 17.96 -1.71 15.06
C THR A 188 18.39 -0.56 14.16
N ALA A 189 19.49 -0.72 13.42
CA ALA A 189 19.97 0.30 12.49
C ALA A 189 18.96 0.59 11.37
N THR A 190 18.40 -0.45 10.75
CA THR A 190 17.44 -0.28 9.63
C THR A 190 16.12 0.31 10.11
N VAL A 191 15.58 -0.15 11.24
CA VAL A 191 14.34 0.40 11.80
C VAL A 191 14.54 1.85 12.25
N GLY A 192 15.70 2.18 12.84
CA GLY A 192 16.06 3.55 13.18
C GLY A 192 16.11 4.45 11.94
N LEU A 193 16.70 3.96 10.86
CA LEU A 193 16.77 4.69 9.58
C LEU A 193 15.40 4.87 8.95
N MET A 194 14.53 3.86 8.98
CA MET A 194 13.14 3.96 8.53
C MET A 194 12.35 5.01 9.33
N GLY A 195 12.49 5.00 10.67
CA GLY A 195 11.87 6.00 11.54
C GLY A 195 12.37 7.42 11.23
N MET A 196 13.67 7.58 11.03
CA MET A 196 14.26 8.87 10.65
C MET A 196 13.72 9.38 9.31
N VAL A 197 13.61 8.53 8.30
CA VAL A 197 13.04 8.90 7.00
C VAL A 197 11.60 9.37 7.15
N VAL A 198 10.77 8.65 7.93
CA VAL A 198 9.37 9.05 8.18
C VAL A 198 9.29 10.41 8.89
N ILE A 199 10.14 10.64 9.90
CA ILE A 199 10.19 11.91 10.64
C ILE A 199 10.58 13.05 9.70
N ILE A 200 11.66 12.90 8.93
CA ILE A 200 12.12 13.92 7.98
C ILE A 200 11.04 14.24 6.98
N MET A 201 10.38 13.22 6.41
CA MET A 201 9.29 13.40 5.46
C MET A 201 8.10 14.12 6.08
N GLY A 202 7.73 13.76 7.32
CA GLY A 202 6.68 14.45 8.07
C GLY A 202 7.01 15.92 8.29
N LEU A 203 8.25 16.25 8.64
CA LEU A 203 8.71 17.63 8.81
C LEU A 203 8.63 18.39 7.47
N ILE A 204 9.15 17.84 6.38
CA ILE A 204 9.10 18.46 5.05
C ILE A 204 7.63 18.73 4.65
N TYR A 205 6.72 17.79 4.88
CA TYR A 205 5.30 17.95 4.59
C TYR A 205 4.67 19.08 5.41
N ILE A 206 4.94 19.13 6.73
CA ILE A 206 4.39 20.17 7.62
C ILE A 206 4.96 21.56 7.26
N PHE A 207 6.25 21.68 7.03
CA PHE A 207 6.85 22.97 6.68
C PHE A 207 6.48 23.41 5.27
N GLY A 208 6.40 22.48 4.31
CA GLY A 208 5.94 22.77 2.94
C GLY A 208 4.50 23.26 2.91
N SER A 209 3.60 22.66 3.69
CA SER A 209 2.20 23.10 3.76
C SER A 209 2.04 24.50 4.40
N LYS A 210 2.86 24.82 5.39
CA LYS A 210 2.85 26.16 6.02
C LYS A 210 3.32 27.27 5.07
N SER A 211 4.32 27.02 4.25
CA SER A 211 4.82 28.01 3.28
C SER A 211 3.78 28.34 2.20
N VAL A 212 2.99 27.36 1.78
CA VAL A 212 1.89 27.56 0.82
C VAL A 212 0.76 28.40 1.44
N LEU A 213 0.40 28.14 2.69
CA LEU A 213 -0.65 28.89 3.40
C LEU A 213 -0.23 30.34 3.69
N SER A 214 1.04 30.62 4.00
CA SER A 214 1.54 31.97 4.23
C SER A 214 1.51 32.81 2.98
N ASN A 215 1.83 32.22 1.81
CA ASN A 215 1.78 32.91 0.52
C ASN A 215 0.35 33.20 0.02
N SER A 216 -0.63 32.41 0.43
CA SER A 216 -2.04 32.62 0.08
C SER A 216 -2.72 33.71 0.93
N GLN A 217 -2.14 34.10 2.07
CA GLN A 217 -2.64 35.20 2.91
C GLN A 217 -2.00 36.56 2.58
N SER A 218 -0.94 36.58 1.78
CA SER A 218 -0.21 37.80 1.36
C SER A 218 -0.59 38.30 -0.04
N SER A 219 -1.48 37.61 -0.73
CA SER A 219 -2.05 37.98 -2.04
C SER A 219 -3.52 38.38 -1.89
#